data_d5a9440e798adb7efaf4dca12467873f
#
_entry.id   d5a9440e798adb7efaf4dca12467873f
#
_cell.length_a   1.000
_cell.length_b   1.000
_cell.length_c   1.000
_cell.angle_alpha   90.00
_cell.angle_beta   90.00
_cell.angle_gamma   90.00
#
_symmetry.space_group_name_H-M   'P 1'
#
loop_
_entity.id
_entity.type
_entity.pdbx_description
1 polymer ?
#
loop_
_entity_poly.entity_id
_entity_poly.type
_entity_poly.pdbx_seq_one_letter_code
_entity_poly.pdbx_strand_id
1 'polypeptide(L)'
;FKSLPQKAERGLSLSSGLSAGLIFGFNGFIWSQAVIVEVYTLGILTFALTLTLLMRWFYRPQQRLYLYLAYFVFGLCFVNHQTLILAAIGMELMILLADPKLGRDFLTGNCVLYLIGLVLSLKGAEHGSAGDPGLFILFNLVGTGFMALLIGLTVRFPSNLLRALVATAFLAIALIFGLVWNAAIDKS
;
A
#
# COMPACT_ATOMS: atom_id res chain seq x y z
N PHE A 1 28.62 -9.10 4.77
CA PHE A 1 28.14 -10.27 4.04
C PHE A 1 29.10 -10.57 2.91
N LYS A 2 29.77 -11.73 2.93
CA LYS A 2 30.55 -12.20 1.79
C LYS A 2 29.60 -12.45 0.62
N SER A 3 29.84 -11.79 -0.51
CA SER A 3 29.08 -12.03 -1.73
C SER A 3 29.29 -13.47 -2.20
N LEU A 4 28.18 -14.22 -2.32
CA LEU A 4 28.21 -15.55 -2.88
C LEU A 4 28.60 -15.49 -4.37
N PRO A 5 29.22 -16.54 -4.93
CA PRO A 5 29.44 -16.64 -6.37
C PRO A 5 28.12 -16.47 -7.12
N GLN A 6 28.11 -15.71 -8.20
CA GLN A 6 26.90 -15.34 -8.95
C GLN A 6 26.01 -16.53 -9.37
N LYS A 7 26.62 -17.70 -9.65
CA LYS A 7 25.89 -18.96 -9.93
C LYS A 7 25.18 -19.50 -8.70
N ALA A 8 25.83 -19.44 -7.53
CA ALA A 8 25.23 -19.91 -6.27
C ALA A 8 24.11 -18.98 -5.81
N GLU A 9 24.27 -17.67 -5.99
CA GLU A 9 23.24 -16.66 -5.69
C GLU A 9 21.98 -16.88 -6.55
N ARG A 10 22.13 -17.11 -7.86
CA ARG A 10 21.01 -17.44 -8.75
C ARG A 10 20.33 -18.75 -8.37
N GLY A 11 21.09 -19.78 -8.03
CA GLY A 11 20.55 -21.07 -7.60
C GLY A 11 19.74 -20.93 -6.31
N LEU A 12 20.27 -20.25 -5.31
CA LEU A 12 19.57 -19.97 -4.05
C LEU A 12 18.32 -19.10 -4.27
N SER A 13 18.39 -18.07 -5.09
CA SER A 13 17.25 -17.22 -5.42
C SER A 13 16.13 -17.99 -6.12
N LEU A 14 16.47 -18.84 -7.08
CA LEU A 14 15.47 -19.68 -7.78
C LEU A 14 14.86 -20.73 -6.85
N SER A 15 15.66 -21.44 -6.06
CA SER A 15 15.16 -22.46 -5.14
C SER A 15 14.30 -21.87 -4.03
N SER A 16 14.71 -20.75 -3.46
CA SER A 16 13.91 -20.04 -2.42
C SER A 16 12.61 -19.49 -3.01
N GLY A 17 12.66 -18.89 -4.19
CA GLY A 17 11.46 -18.41 -4.88
C GLY A 17 10.48 -19.52 -5.24
N LEU A 18 10.99 -20.68 -5.75
CA LEU A 18 10.17 -21.85 -6.03
C LEU A 18 9.54 -22.43 -4.75
N SER A 19 10.35 -22.59 -3.70
CA SER A 19 9.86 -23.10 -2.41
C SER A 19 8.80 -22.19 -1.80
N ALA A 20 9.03 -20.88 -1.80
CA ALA A 20 8.06 -19.91 -1.32
C ALA A 20 6.77 -19.93 -2.14
N GLY A 21 6.87 -20.02 -3.47
CA GLY A 21 5.72 -20.12 -4.36
C GLY A 21 4.91 -21.39 -4.14
N LEU A 22 5.56 -22.54 -3.93
CA LEU A 22 4.90 -23.81 -3.64
C LEU A 22 4.22 -23.76 -2.26
N ILE A 23 4.90 -23.29 -1.22
CA ILE A 23 4.31 -23.16 0.11
C ILE A 23 3.07 -22.24 0.07
N PHE A 24 3.16 -21.11 -0.65
CA PHE A 24 2.04 -20.21 -0.83
C PHE A 24 0.91 -20.86 -1.62
N GLY A 25 1.20 -21.48 -2.77
CA GLY A 25 0.21 -22.09 -3.66
C GLY A 25 -0.51 -23.31 -3.07
N PHE A 26 0.17 -24.09 -2.22
CA PHE A 26 -0.40 -25.27 -1.56
C PHE A 26 -0.84 -25.02 -0.11
N ASN A 27 -0.86 -23.78 0.33
CA ASN A 27 -1.39 -23.42 1.64
C ASN A 27 -2.89 -23.68 1.70
N GLY A 28 -3.33 -24.56 2.59
CA GLY A 28 -4.76 -24.94 2.73
C GLY A 28 -5.69 -23.77 3.04
N PHE A 29 -5.20 -22.75 3.78
CA PHE A 29 -5.97 -21.55 4.05
C PHE A 29 -6.20 -20.73 2.77
N ILE A 30 -5.18 -20.56 1.95
CA ILE A 30 -5.30 -19.83 0.66
C ILE A 30 -6.24 -20.58 -0.28
N TRP A 31 -6.13 -21.90 -0.33
CA TRP A 31 -7.04 -22.77 -1.12
C TRP A 31 -8.49 -22.62 -0.69
N SER A 32 -8.77 -22.67 0.62
CA SER A 32 -10.13 -22.53 1.13
C SER A 32 -10.72 -21.16 0.76
N GLN A 33 -9.94 -20.09 0.85
CA GLN A 33 -10.39 -18.75 0.46
C GLN A 33 -10.57 -18.59 -1.05
N ALA A 34 -9.71 -19.18 -1.85
CA ALA A 34 -9.79 -19.13 -3.31
C ALA A 34 -11.02 -19.85 -3.88
N VAL A 35 -11.48 -20.91 -3.21
CA VAL A 35 -12.64 -21.73 -3.66
C VAL A 35 -13.98 -21.14 -3.21
N ILE A 36 -14.00 -20.48 -2.04
CA ILE A 36 -15.26 -20.01 -1.44
C ILE A 36 -15.80 -18.73 -2.08
N VAL A 37 -14.92 -17.80 -2.50
CA VAL A 37 -15.38 -16.51 -3.06
C VAL A 37 -14.40 -16.00 -4.13
N GLU A 38 -14.89 -15.84 -5.35
CA GLU A 38 -14.10 -15.34 -6.51
C GLU A 38 -13.44 -13.98 -6.25
N VAL A 39 -14.06 -13.13 -5.44
CA VAL A 39 -13.57 -11.78 -5.08
C VAL A 39 -12.28 -11.83 -4.28
N TYR A 40 -12.10 -12.82 -3.40
CA TYR A 40 -10.87 -12.97 -2.59
C TYR A 40 -9.68 -13.39 -3.44
N THR A 41 -9.88 -14.19 -4.48
CA THR A 41 -8.81 -14.64 -5.36
C THR A 41 -8.15 -13.47 -6.09
N LEU A 42 -8.95 -12.54 -6.59
CA LEU A 42 -8.45 -11.33 -7.26
C LEU A 42 -7.72 -10.41 -6.25
N GLY A 43 -8.26 -10.28 -5.03
CA GLY A 43 -7.62 -9.52 -3.95
C GLY A 43 -6.24 -10.08 -3.58
N ILE A 44 -6.12 -11.40 -3.43
CA ILE A 44 -4.84 -12.06 -3.13
C ILE A 44 -3.86 -11.89 -4.29
N LEU A 45 -4.29 -12.04 -5.54
CA LEU A 45 -3.45 -11.87 -6.72
C LEU A 45 -2.91 -10.44 -6.83
N THR A 46 -3.78 -9.45 -6.71
CA THR A 46 -3.38 -8.04 -6.79
C THR A 46 -2.47 -7.65 -5.63
N PHE A 47 -2.71 -8.17 -4.42
CA PHE A 47 -1.82 -7.95 -3.29
C PHE A 47 -0.46 -8.62 -3.47
N ALA A 48 -0.40 -9.85 -3.94
CA ALA A 48 0.86 -10.55 -4.25
C ALA A 48 1.65 -9.80 -5.34
N LEU A 49 0.98 -9.28 -6.36
CA LEU A 49 1.59 -8.45 -7.40
C LEU A 49 2.16 -7.15 -6.81
N THR A 50 1.40 -6.49 -5.93
CA THR A 50 1.85 -5.29 -5.22
C THR A 50 3.14 -5.55 -4.44
N LEU A 51 3.17 -6.63 -3.64
CA LEU A 51 4.37 -7.00 -2.88
C LEU A 51 5.55 -7.33 -3.80
N THR A 52 5.32 -8.04 -4.90
CA THR A 52 6.37 -8.37 -5.87
C THR A 52 6.98 -7.11 -6.49
N LEU A 53 6.16 -6.15 -6.89
CA LEU A 53 6.60 -4.87 -7.45
C LEU A 53 7.36 -4.03 -6.42
N LEU A 54 6.86 -3.99 -5.19
CA LEU A 54 7.47 -3.25 -4.09
C LEU A 54 8.83 -3.85 -3.70
N MET A 55 8.93 -5.18 -3.60
CA MET A 55 10.19 -5.89 -3.36
C MET A 55 11.20 -5.64 -4.48
N ARG A 56 10.75 -5.67 -5.73
CA ARG A 56 11.61 -5.38 -6.87
C ARG A 56 12.17 -3.94 -6.80
N TRP A 57 11.35 -2.98 -6.43
CA TRP A 57 11.81 -1.61 -6.20
C TRP A 57 12.76 -1.53 -5.01
N PHE A 58 12.48 -2.23 -3.91
CA PHE A 58 13.32 -2.23 -2.71
C PHE A 58 14.76 -2.66 -3.01
N TYR A 59 14.93 -3.69 -3.84
CA TYR A 59 16.26 -4.14 -4.29
C TYR A 59 16.92 -3.23 -5.34
N ARG A 60 16.14 -2.41 -6.05
CA ARG A 60 16.61 -1.49 -7.08
C ARG A 60 15.89 -0.14 -7.00
N PRO A 61 16.20 0.70 -6.00
CA PRO A 61 15.46 1.95 -5.73
C PRO A 61 15.49 2.97 -6.86
N GLN A 62 16.48 2.86 -7.78
CA GLN A 62 16.56 3.74 -8.96
C GLN A 62 15.40 3.51 -9.95
N GLN A 63 14.83 2.32 -9.97
CA GLN A 63 13.73 1.96 -10.88
C GLN A 63 12.37 2.33 -10.25
N ARG A 64 12.09 3.61 -10.15
CA ARG A 64 10.89 4.15 -9.48
C ARG A 64 9.56 3.73 -10.11
N LEU A 65 9.58 3.31 -11.38
CA LEU A 65 8.39 2.79 -12.05
C LEU A 65 7.75 1.64 -11.27
N TYR A 66 8.56 0.73 -10.69
CA TYR A 66 8.01 -0.38 -9.90
C TYR A 66 7.31 0.07 -8.63
N LEU A 67 7.78 1.15 -8.00
CA LEU A 67 7.10 1.76 -6.86
C LEU A 67 5.73 2.33 -7.26
N TYR A 68 5.69 3.09 -8.36
CA TYR A 68 4.43 3.67 -8.84
C TYR A 68 3.42 2.60 -9.26
N LEU A 69 3.89 1.55 -9.95
CA LEU A 69 3.05 0.41 -10.30
C LEU A 69 2.57 -0.34 -9.06
N ALA A 70 3.42 -0.51 -8.03
CA ALA A 70 3.00 -1.13 -6.77
C ALA A 70 1.86 -0.35 -6.11
N TYR A 71 1.95 0.97 -6.04
CA TYR A 71 0.88 1.82 -5.50
C TYR A 71 -0.38 1.81 -6.35
N PHE A 72 -0.25 1.80 -7.68
CA PHE A 72 -1.40 1.68 -8.57
C PHE A 72 -2.14 0.36 -8.35
N VAL A 73 -1.43 -0.77 -8.36
CA VAL A 73 -2.01 -2.10 -8.14
C VAL A 73 -2.58 -2.21 -6.72
N PHE A 74 -1.90 -1.64 -5.72
CA PHE A 74 -2.42 -1.57 -4.36
C PHE A 74 -3.73 -0.78 -4.28
N GLY A 75 -3.84 0.33 -4.99
CA GLY A 75 -5.10 1.07 -5.10
C GLY A 75 -6.24 0.22 -5.65
N LEU A 76 -5.97 -0.65 -6.64
CA LEU A 76 -6.96 -1.60 -7.15
C LEU A 76 -7.36 -2.67 -6.11
N CYS A 77 -6.47 -3.03 -5.17
CA CYS A 77 -6.80 -3.96 -4.09
C CYS A 77 -7.90 -3.44 -3.18
N PHE A 78 -7.98 -2.13 -2.94
CA PHE A 78 -9.02 -1.52 -2.09
C PHE A 78 -10.42 -1.70 -2.64
N VAL A 79 -10.55 -1.83 -3.95
CA VAL A 79 -11.85 -2.06 -4.59
C VAL A 79 -12.44 -3.40 -4.14
N ASN A 80 -11.57 -4.38 -3.89
CA ASN A 80 -11.98 -5.74 -3.55
C ASN A 80 -11.99 -5.99 -2.03
N HIS A 81 -11.09 -5.35 -1.27
CA HIS A 81 -10.93 -5.61 0.16
C HIS A 81 -10.46 -4.37 0.93
N GLN A 82 -11.37 -3.71 1.61
CA GLN A 82 -11.08 -2.52 2.43
C GLN A 82 -10.12 -2.81 3.59
N THR A 83 -10.09 -4.03 4.13
CA THR A 83 -9.18 -4.42 5.21
C THR A 83 -7.70 -4.38 4.82
N LEU A 84 -7.38 -4.43 3.51
CA LEU A 84 -6.02 -4.30 3.02
C LEU A 84 -5.40 -2.91 3.26
N ILE A 85 -6.19 -1.93 3.71
CA ILE A 85 -5.67 -0.60 4.11
C ILE A 85 -4.56 -0.71 5.16
N LEU A 86 -4.62 -1.71 6.05
CA LEU A 86 -3.59 -1.95 7.05
C LEU A 86 -2.22 -2.30 6.42
N ALA A 87 -2.22 -2.90 5.23
CA ALA A 87 -0.99 -3.18 4.51
C ALA A 87 -0.28 -1.92 4.01
N ALA A 88 -1.01 -0.80 3.83
CA ALA A 88 -0.42 0.49 3.47
C ALA A 88 0.64 0.93 4.47
N ILE A 89 0.41 0.72 5.76
CA ILE A 89 1.35 1.06 6.83
C ILE A 89 2.66 0.26 6.65
N GLY A 90 2.55 -1.03 6.36
CA GLY A 90 3.71 -1.88 6.08
C GLY A 90 4.49 -1.45 4.82
N MET A 91 3.78 -1.07 3.77
CA MET A 91 4.39 -0.54 2.53
C MET A 91 5.15 0.76 2.79
N GLU A 92 4.57 1.67 3.55
CA GLU A 92 5.22 2.93 3.90
C GLU A 92 6.44 2.76 4.78
N LEU A 93 6.37 1.86 5.75
CA LEU A 93 7.52 1.50 6.57
C LEU A 93 8.66 0.95 5.71
N MET A 94 8.34 0.11 4.74
CA MET A 94 9.32 -0.45 3.80
C MET A 94 9.96 0.63 2.93
N ILE A 95 9.18 1.62 2.46
CA ILE A 95 9.69 2.76 1.70
C ILE A 95 10.60 3.62 2.58
N LEU A 96 10.20 3.87 3.81
CA LEU A 96 10.97 4.65 4.77
C LEU A 96 12.32 4.00 5.09
N LEU A 97 12.36 2.66 5.18
CA LEU A 97 13.59 1.91 5.42
C LEU A 97 14.51 1.90 4.18
N ALA A 98 13.96 1.89 2.97
CA ALA A 98 14.71 1.88 1.73
C ALA A 98 15.26 3.27 1.34
N ASP A 99 14.42 4.29 1.45
CA ASP A 99 14.76 5.69 1.14
C ASP A 99 14.01 6.62 2.12
N PRO A 100 14.65 7.04 3.23
CA PRO A 100 14.01 7.87 4.24
C PRO A 100 13.50 9.22 3.72
N LYS A 101 14.13 9.78 2.67
CA LYS A 101 13.68 11.03 2.06
C LYS A 101 12.37 10.83 1.31
N LEU A 102 12.30 9.75 0.54
CA LEU A 102 11.11 9.38 -0.19
C LEU A 102 9.98 8.97 0.78
N GLY A 103 10.27 8.18 1.81
CA GLY A 103 9.30 7.79 2.85
C GLY A 103 8.69 9.01 3.54
N ARG A 104 9.51 10.01 3.90
CA ARG A 104 9.00 11.27 4.44
C ARG A 104 8.05 11.98 3.47
N ASP A 105 8.41 12.02 2.17
CA ASP A 105 7.59 12.70 1.17
C ASP A 105 6.24 11.97 0.98
N PHE A 106 6.21 10.64 1.05
CA PHE A 106 4.97 9.84 1.09
C PHE A 106 4.12 10.17 2.33
N LEU A 107 4.73 10.20 3.51
CA LEU A 107 4.05 10.59 4.74
C LEU A 107 3.45 11.99 4.64
N THR A 108 4.10 12.92 3.93
CA THR A 108 3.53 14.25 3.67
C THR A 108 2.23 14.14 2.88
N GLY A 109 2.20 13.33 1.81
CA GLY A 109 0.97 13.07 1.04
C GLY A 109 -0.15 12.50 1.90
N ASN A 110 0.16 11.51 2.72
CA ASN A 110 -0.81 10.89 3.63
C ASN A 110 -1.31 11.86 4.71
N CYS A 111 -0.46 12.72 5.25
CA CYS A 111 -0.88 13.75 6.20
C CYS A 111 -1.85 14.75 5.53
N VAL A 112 -1.63 15.11 4.27
CA VAL A 112 -2.57 15.96 3.52
C VAL A 112 -3.91 15.24 3.35
N LEU A 113 -3.90 13.96 2.95
CA LEU A 113 -5.13 13.16 2.82
C LEU A 113 -5.85 13.00 4.16
N TYR A 114 -5.10 12.79 5.26
CA TYR A 114 -5.67 12.74 6.60
C TYR A 114 -6.36 14.06 6.98
N LEU A 115 -5.73 15.22 6.73
CA LEU A 115 -6.31 16.52 7.02
C LEU A 115 -7.58 16.77 6.18
N ILE A 116 -7.56 16.39 4.89
CA ILE A 116 -8.76 16.47 4.05
C ILE A 116 -9.88 15.58 4.61
N GLY A 117 -9.57 14.32 4.95
CA GLY A 117 -10.52 13.40 5.55
C GLY A 117 -11.07 13.90 6.88
N LEU A 118 -10.24 14.52 7.71
CA LEU A 118 -10.67 15.14 8.97
C LEU A 118 -11.68 16.27 8.74
N VAL A 119 -11.40 17.17 7.79
CA VAL A 119 -12.32 18.26 7.44
C VAL A 119 -13.64 17.74 6.89
N LEU A 120 -13.60 16.71 6.05
CA LEU A 120 -14.81 16.09 5.50
C LEU A 120 -15.63 15.38 6.58
N SER A 121 -14.98 14.70 7.53
CA SER A 121 -15.67 14.03 8.64
C SER A 121 -16.32 15.02 9.60
N LEU A 122 -15.70 16.16 9.85
CA LEU A 122 -16.30 17.24 10.65
C LEU A 122 -17.56 17.81 9.98
N LYS A 123 -17.50 18.05 8.66
CA LYS A 123 -18.67 18.50 7.89
C LYS A 123 -19.78 17.43 7.84
N GLY A 124 -19.41 16.14 7.71
CA GLY A 124 -20.36 15.03 7.76
C GLY A 124 -21.08 14.93 9.10
N ALA A 125 -20.38 15.16 10.20
CA ALA A 125 -20.96 15.18 11.55
C ALA A 125 -21.99 16.30 11.73
N GLU A 126 -21.74 17.48 11.15
CA GLU A 126 -22.70 18.59 11.14
C GLU A 126 -24.00 18.24 10.39
N HIS A 127 -23.95 17.34 9.40
CA HIS A 127 -25.11 16.90 8.62
C HIS A 127 -25.76 15.60 9.17
N GLY A 128 -25.41 15.17 10.39
CA GLY A 128 -25.99 13.99 11.04
C GLY A 128 -25.52 12.63 10.52
N SER A 129 -24.52 12.60 9.64
CA SER A 129 -23.86 11.37 9.17
C SER A 129 -22.64 11.07 10.04
N ALA A 130 -22.85 10.78 11.32
CA ALA A 130 -21.80 10.29 12.20
C ALA A 130 -21.44 8.85 11.81
N GLY A 131 -20.25 8.65 11.25
CA GLY A 131 -19.71 7.32 11.01
C GLY A 131 -19.44 6.54 12.31
N ASP A 132 -18.98 5.30 12.16
CA ASP A 132 -18.61 4.44 13.31
C ASP A 132 -17.56 5.14 14.19
N PRO A 133 -17.83 5.37 15.49
CA PRO A 133 -16.89 6.02 16.41
C PRO A 133 -15.55 5.27 16.51
N GLY A 134 -15.55 3.95 16.39
CA GLY A 134 -14.33 3.12 16.44
C GLY A 134 -13.42 3.38 15.24
N LEU A 135 -13.98 3.47 14.04
CA LEU A 135 -13.24 3.82 12.83
C LEU A 135 -12.71 5.24 12.88
N PHE A 136 -13.46 6.18 13.45
CA PHE A 136 -13.01 7.56 13.60
C PHE A 136 -11.82 7.67 14.57
N ILE A 137 -11.85 6.95 15.69
CA ILE A 137 -10.72 6.90 16.64
C ILE A 137 -9.49 6.29 15.97
N LEU A 138 -9.64 5.16 15.26
CA LEU A 138 -8.54 4.53 14.54
C LEU A 138 -7.94 5.45 13.48
N PHE A 139 -8.78 6.11 12.68
CA PHE A 139 -8.37 7.09 11.68
C PHE A 139 -7.54 8.23 12.29
N ASN A 140 -7.97 8.78 13.43
CA ASN A 140 -7.24 9.85 14.11
C ASN A 140 -5.94 9.35 14.74
N LEU A 141 -5.92 8.15 15.31
CA LEU A 141 -4.72 7.56 15.90
C LEU A 141 -3.63 7.33 14.84
N VAL A 142 -3.99 6.77 13.69
CA VAL A 142 -3.07 6.55 12.58
C VAL A 142 -2.61 7.87 11.97
N GLY A 143 -3.52 8.81 11.72
CA GLY A 143 -3.20 10.10 11.12
C GLY A 143 -2.29 10.97 11.99
N THR A 144 -2.56 11.03 13.30
CA THR A 144 -1.69 11.75 14.26
C THR A 144 -0.33 11.08 14.41
N GLY A 145 -0.26 9.74 14.37
CA GLY A 145 0.99 8.98 14.36
C GLY A 145 1.84 9.32 13.12
N PHE A 146 1.23 9.39 11.95
CA PHE A 146 1.92 9.80 10.72
C PHE A 146 2.41 11.26 10.78
N MET A 147 1.62 12.16 11.34
CA MET A 147 2.06 13.56 11.52
C MET A 147 3.25 13.67 12.47
N ALA A 148 3.25 12.95 13.58
CA ALA A 148 4.36 12.95 14.53
C ALA A 148 5.64 12.40 13.88
N LEU A 149 5.53 11.30 13.11
CA LEU A 149 6.64 10.72 12.36
C LEU A 149 7.16 11.68 11.29
N LEU A 150 6.26 12.36 10.56
CA LEU A 150 6.61 13.35 9.55
C LEU A 150 7.42 14.51 10.14
N ILE A 151 7.00 15.03 11.29
CA ILE A 151 7.72 16.10 11.97
C ILE A 151 9.16 15.66 12.30
N GLY A 152 9.31 14.47 12.88
CA GLY A 152 10.63 13.90 13.20
C GLY A 152 11.54 13.73 11.97
N LEU A 153 10.97 13.26 10.87
CA LEU A 153 11.72 13.05 9.62
C LEU A 153 12.05 14.35 8.88
N THR A 154 11.18 15.36 8.94
CA THR A 154 11.39 16.65 8.27
C THR A 154 12.57 17.40 8.88
N VAL A 155 12.78 17.27 10.17
CA VAL A 155 13.94 17.87 10.87
C VAL A 155 15.26 17.24 10.36
N ARG A 156 15.23 15.97 9.97
CA ARG A 156 16.44 15.21 9.62
C ARG A 156 16.78 15.20 8.12
N PHE A 157 15.82 15.37 7.22
CA PHE A 157 16.01 15.21 5.77
C PHE A 157 15.37 16.35 4.95
N PRO A 158 16.08 16.95 3.95
CA PRO A 158 15.51 17.97 3.05
C PRO A 158 14.47 17.41 2.07
N SER A 159 13.51 18.24 1.63
CA SER A 159 12.29 17.79 0.93
C SER A 159 12.42 17.49 -0.56
N ASN A 160 11.68 16.45 -1.01
CA ASN A 160 11.42 16.09 -2.40
C ASN A 160 9.91 15.90 -2.61
N LEU A 161 9.14 16.94 -2.40
CA LEU A 161 7.66 16.92 -2.36
C LEU A 161 7.01 16.35 -3.64
N LEU A 162 7.62 16.64 -4.81
CA LEU A 162 7.05 16.23 -6.11
C LEU A 162 6.89 14.72 -6.26
N ARG A 163 7.80 13.93 -5.70
CA ARG A 163 7.76 12.45 -5.80
C ARG A 163 6.64 11.84 -4.98
N ALA A 164 6.40 12.39 -3.79
CA ALA A 164 5.30 11.96 -2.94
C ALA A 164 3.96 12.30 -3.59
N LEU A 165 3.84 13.53 -4.13
CA LEU A 165 2.63 13.96 -4.83
C LEU A 165 2.30 13.06 -6.04
N VAL A 166 3.31 12.68 -6.84
CA VAL A 166 3.09 11.79 -7.98
C VAL A 166 2.58 10.42 -7.53
N ALA A 167 3.20 9.81 -6.53
CA ALA A 167 2.77 8.50 -6.05
C ALA A 167 1.38 8.53 -5.40
N THR A 168 1.08 9.60 -4.64
CA THR A 168 -0.26 9.80 -4.06
C THR A 168 -1.31 9.99 -5.15
N ALA A 169 -0.98 10.70 -6.24
CA ALA A 169 -1.86 10.85 -7.39
C ALA A 169 -2.15 9.51 -8.08
N PHE A 170 -1.15 8.63 -8.24
CA PHE A 170 -1.36 7.28 -8.80
C PHE A 170 -2.29 6.44 -7.92
N LEU A 171 -2.11 6.47 -6.59
CA LEU A 171 -3.02 5.80 -5.66
C LEU A 171 -4.45 6.34 -5.79
N ALA A 172 -4.62 7.66 -5.82
CA ALA A 172 -5.92 8.30 -5.96
C ALA A 172 -6.62 7.93 -7.29
N ILE A 173 -5.87 7.91 -8.40
CA ILE A 173 -6.40 7.50 -9.70
C ILE A 173 -6.88 6.04 -9.65
N ALA A 174 -6.11 5.13 -9.05
CA ALA A 174 -6.50 3.73 -8.92
C ALA A 174 -7.76 3.57 -8.06
N LEU A 175 -7.85 4.30 -6.93
CA LEU A 175 -9.03 4.28 -6.06
C LEU A 175 -10.28 4.81 -6.80
N ILE A 176 -10.16 5.95 -7.51
CA ILE A 176 -11.26 6.52 -8.28
C ILE A 176 -11.71 5.54 -9.38
N PHE A 177 -10.76 4.97 -10.12
CA PHE A 177 -11.06 3.98 -11.15
C PHE A 177 -11.81 2.79 -10.56
N GLY A 178 -11.36 2.28 -9.43
CA GLY A 178 -11.99 1.15 -8.74
C GLY A 178 -13.40 1.48 -8.25
N LEU A 179 -13.61 2.66 -7.66
CA LEU A 179 -14.93 3.10 -7.21
C LEU A 179 -15.91 3.25 -8.39
N VAL A 180 -15.46 3.86 -9.50
CA VAL A 180 -16.28 4.00 -10.71
C VAL A 180 -16.63 2.64 -11.31
N TRP A 181 -15.67 1.71 -11.35
CA TRP A 181 -15.87 0.35 -11.83
C TRP A 181 -16.92 -0.39 -11.00
N ASN A 182 -16.81 -0.36 -9.66
CA ASN A 182 -17.80 -0.97 -8.77
C ASN A 182 -19.19 -0.36 -8.95
N ALA A 183 -19.28 0.97 -9.04
CA ALA A 183 -20.55 1.65 -9.25
C ALA A 183 -21.16 1.35 -10.63
N ALA A 184 -20.37 0.96 -11.62
CA ALA A 184 -20.85 0.53 -12.94
C ALA A 184 -21.40 -0.89 -12.92
N ILE A 185 -20.77 -1.80 -12.15
CA ILE A 185 -21.22 -3.21 -12.00
C ILE A 185 -22.51 -3.28 -11.19
N ASP A 186 -22.63 -2.47 -10.13
CA ASP A 186 -23.81 -2.49 -9.23
C ASP A 186 -25.11 -1.99 -9.90
N LYS A 187 -25.00 -1.39 -11.08
CA LYS A 187 -26.12 -0.90 -11.91
C LYS A 187 -26.52 -1.84 -13.04
N SER A 188 -25.77 -2.93 -13.25
CA SER A 188 -26.03 -3.95 -14.28
C SER A 188 -26.72 -5.18 -13.69
#